data_1c6d6273b2b6befcbc10d642ca8bed5f
#
_entry.id   1c6d6273b2b6befcbc10d642ca8bed5f
#
_cell.length_a   1.000
_cell.length_b   1.000
_cell.length_c   1.000
_cell.angle_alpha   90.00
_cell.angle_beta   90.00
_cell.angle_gamma   90.00
#
_symmetry.space_group_name_H-M   'P 1'
#
loop_
_entity.id
_entity.type
_entity.pdbx_description
1 polymer ?
#
loop_
_entity_poly.entity_id
_entity_poly.type
_entity_poly.pdbx_seq_one_letter_code
_entity_poly.pdbx_strand_id
1 'polypeptide(L)'
;MEKIDKLRYLMKETGVDLIVLSPGANLSWLLDINPHADERPLLFFLTLSNSAFLMPELEAESARQHTDINFYNWTDASGPLQAIDQLLTDLKGFSSRTIVIDDTMRADHAAIVQDKLLNAKRLFTASTIGTLRMKKNEDEQHVLRINANQA
;
A
#
# COMPACT_ATOMS: atom_id res chain seq x y z
N MET A 1 -1.60 -15.55 -11.46
CA MET A 1 -2.17 -14.86 -10.29
C MET A 1 -1.62 -13.45 -10.21
N GLU A 2 -2.49 -12.48 -10.15
CA GLU A 2 -2.11 -11.08 -10.07
C GLU A 2 -1.35 -10.77 -8.78
N LYS A 3 -0.51 -9.74 -8.79
CA LYS A 3 0.27 -9.36 -7.62
C LYS A 3 -0.59 -9.10 -6.39
N ILE A 4 -1.72 -8.40 -6.56
CA ILE A 4 -2.64 -8.13 -5.44
C ILE A 4 -3.19 -9.43 -4.86
N ASP A 5 -3.54 -10.39 -5.69
CA ASP A 5 -4.05 -11.69 -5.22
C ASP A 5 -2.99 -12.45 -4.42
N LYS A 6 -1.74 -12.45 -4.89
CA LYS A 6 -0.62 -13.05 -4.15
C LYS A 6 -0.40 -12.36 -2.81
N LEU A 7 -0.50 -11.04 -2.80
CA LEU A 7 -0.33 -10.27 -1.57
C LEU A 7 -1.45 -10.57 -0.57
N ARG A 8 -2.70 -10.63 -1.04
CA ARG A 8 -3.84 -11.00 -0.19
C ARG A 8 -3.72 -12.42 0.37
N TYR A 9 -3.19 -13.35 -0.42
CA TYR A 9 -2.92 -14.70 0.06
C TYR A 9 -1.94 -14.67 1.24
N LEU A 10 -0.84 -13.91 1.12
CA LEU A 10 0.13 -13.76 2.21
C LEU A 10 -0.46 -13.02 3.41
N MET A 11 -1.28 -12.01 3.18
CA MET A 11 -1.98 -11.33 4.27
C MET A 11 -2.79 -12.32 5.10
N LYS A 12 -3.54 -13.17 4.43
CA LYS A 12 -4.36 -14.20 5.08
C LYS A 12 -3.49 -15.19 5.84
N GLU A 13 -2.41 -15.68 5.23
CA GLU A 13 -1.49 -16.63 5.85
C GLU A 13 -0.78 -16.06 7.07
N THR A 14 -0.47 -14.77 7.05
CA THR A 14 0.28 -14.10 8.13
C THR A 14 -0.62 -13.37 9.14
N GLY A 15 -1.93 -13.37 8.92
CA GLY A 15 -2.88 -12.72 9.82
C GLY A 15 -2.89 -11.20 9.72
N VAL A 16 -2.53 -10.65 8.58
CA VAL A 16 -2.53 -9.19 8.34
C VAL A 16 -3.87 -8.77 7.75
N ASP A 17 -4.52 -7.79 8.36
CA ASP A 17 -5.84 -7.33 7.96
C ASP A 17 -5.80 -6.14 7.01
N LEU A 18 -4.76 -5.31 7.09
CA LEU A 18 -4.63 -4.08 6.33
C LEU A 18 -3.17 -3.80 6.01
N ILE A 19 -2.90 -3.43 4.77
CA ILE A 19 -1.60 -2.91 4.34
C ILE A 19 -1.79 -1.48 3.86
N VAL A 20 -0.92 -0.57 4.32
CA VAL A 20 -0.90 0.82 3.89
C VAL A 20 0.45 1.13 3.27
N LEU A 21 0.44 1.54 2.01
CA LEU A 21 1.65 1.89 1.26
C LEU A 21 1.67 3.38 0.93
N SER A 22 2.85 3.95 0.90
CA SER A 22 3.11 5.33 0.45
C SER A 22 3.79 5.32 -0.91
N PRO A 23 3.89 6.48 -1.59
CA PRO A 23 4.67 6.55 -2.84
C PRO A 23 6.09 6.04 -2.62
N GLY A 24 6.52 5.11 -3.47
CA GLY A 24 7.83 4.50 -3.37
C GLY A 24 7.89 3.14 -4.05
N ALA A 25 8.93 2.39 -3.73
CA ALA A 25 9.25 1.14 -4.42
C ALA A 25 8.17 0.06 -4.27
N ASN A 26 7.55 -0.07 -3.08
CA ASN A 26 6.52 -1.07 -2.86
C ASN A 26 5.26 -0.79 -3.68
N LEU A 27 4.80 0.45 -3.68
CA LEU A 27 3.62 0.86 -4.44
C LEU A 27 3.87 0.73 -5.94
N SER A 28 5.04 1.16 -6.41
CA SER A 28 5.44 1.02 -7.80
C SER A 28 5.46 -0.44 -8.25
N TRP A 29 6.04 -1.33 -7.43
CA TRP A 29 6.07 -2.75 -7.73
C TRP A 29 4.67 -3.36 -7.81
N LEU A 30 3.80 -2.99 -6.87
CA LEU A 30 2.46 -3.57 -6.77
C LEU A 30 1.51 -3.10 -7.87
N LEU A 31 1.49 -1.80 -8.14
CA LEU A 31 0.49 -1.16 -9.01
C LEU A 31 1.07 -0.55 -10.28
N ASP A 32 2.38 -0.56 -10.44
CA ASP A 32 3.07 0.04 -11.60
C ASP A 32 2.73 1.53 -11.77
N ILE A 33 2.64 2.24 -10.65
CA ILE A 33 2.44 3.71 -10.63
C ILE A 33 3.46 4.35 -9.71
N ASN A 34 3.86 5.58 -10.04
CA ASN A 34 4.85 6.36 -9.28
C ASN A 34 4.31 7.75 -8.95
N PRO A 35 3.33 7.86 -8.02
CA PRO A 35 2.83 9.17 -7.63
C PRO A 35 3.93 9.96 -6.89
N HIS A 36 3.85 11.29 -6.98
CA HIS A 36 4.81 12.16 -6.33
C HIS A 36 4.68 12.09 -4.80
N ALA A 37 5.81 11.95 -4.13
CA ALA A 37 5.87 11.94 -2.66
C ALA A 37 6.22 13.32 -2.14
N ASP A 38 5.37 13.89 -1.27
CA ASP A 38 5.64 15.14 -0.58
C ASP A 38 5.02 15.09 0.83
N GLU A 39 4.89 16.25 1.47
CA GLU A 39 4.32 16.37 2.82
C GLU A 39 2.81 16.09 2.86
N ARG A 40 2.14 16.04 1.72
CA ARG A 40 0.70 15.76 1.64
C ARG A 40 0.46 14.26 1.63
N PRO A 41 -0.34 13.72 2.57
CA PRO A 41 -0.60 12.29 2.57
C PRO A 41 -1.24 11.77 1.28
N LEU A 42 -0.55 10.85 0.63
CA LEU A 42 -1.03 10.03 -0.46
C LEU A 42 -0.74 8.61 -0.08
N LEU A 43 -1.77 7.82 0.20
CA LEU A 43 -1.63 6.48 0.76
C LEU A 43 -2.55 5.50 0.03
N PHE A 44 -2.04 4.29 -0.16
CA PHE A 44 -2.82 3.18 -0.71
C PHE A 44 -3.16 2.20 0.41
N PHE A 45 -4.44 1.86 0.54
CA PHE A 45 -4.95 0.95 1.56
C PHE A 45 -5.44 -0.33 0.89
N LEU A 46 -4.98 -1.47 1.39
CA LEU A 46 -5.37 -2.79 0.89
C LEU A 46 -5.86 -3.66 2.04
N THR A 47 -7.10 -4.13 1.94
CA THR A 47 -7.66 -5.16 2.82
C THR A 47 -7.74 -6.50 2.08
N LEU A 48 -8.24 -7.54 2.75
CA LEU A 48 -8.41 -8.86 2.12
C LEU A 48 -9.41 -8.85 0.95
N SER A 49 -10.31 -7.86 0.92
CA SER A 49 -11.38 -7.82 -0.09
C SER A 49 -11.47 -6.54 -0.91
N ASN A 50 -10.88 -5.44 -0.41
CA ASN A 50 -11.03 -4.13 -1.04
C ASN A 50 -9.72 -3.36 -1.06
N SER A 51 -9.71 -2.25 -1.80
CA SER A 51 -8.58 -1.33 -1.85
C SER A 51 -9.05 0.08 -2.17
N ALA A 52 -8.28 1.08 -1.75
CA ALA A 52 -8.58 2.47 -2.04
C ALA A 52 -7.34 3.35 -1.86
N PHE A 53 -7.35 4.50 -2.53
CA PHE A 53 -6.35 5.54 -2.33
C PHE A 53 -6.92 6.69 -1.50
N LEU A 54 -6.13 7.14 -0.54
CA LEU A 54 -6.25 8.47 0.04
C LEU A 54 -5.35 9.38 -0.79
N MET A 55 -5.88 10.45 -1.37
CA MET A 55 -5.11 11.21 -2.34
C MET A 55 -5.49 12.69 -2.35
N PRO A 56 -4.49 13.61 -2.39
CA PRO A 56 -4.79 15.01 -2.63
C PRO A 56 -5.57 15.18 -3.94
N GLU A 57 -6.57 16.06 -3.95
CA GLU A 57 -7.45 16.23 -5.09
C GLU A 57 -6.71 16.51 -6.40
N LEU A 58 -5.64 17.30 -6.35
CA LEU A 58 -4.84 17.63 -7.53
C LEU A 58 -4.17 16.40 -8.15
N GLU A 59 -3.79 15.41 -7.31
CA GLU A 59 -3.15 14.18 -7.79
C GLU A 59 -4.19 13.17 -8.32
N ALA A 60 -5.40 13.20 -7.77
CA ALA A 60 -6.44 12.21 -8.08
C ALA A 60 -6.83 12.22 -9.55
N GLU A 61 -6.92 13.38 -10.16
CA GLU A 61 -7.32 13.52 -11.57
C GLU A 61 -6.34 12.82 -12.51
N SER A 62 -5.04 13.00 -12.26
CA SER A 62 -3.99 12.33 -13.04
C SER A 62 -3.99 10.82 -12.80
N ALA A 63 -4.14 10.41 -11.54
CA ALA A 63 -4.09 9.00 -11.16
C ALA A 63 -5.28 8.18 -11.70
N ARG A 64 -6.45 8.78 -11.82
CA ARG A 64 -7.65 8.11 -12.37
C ARG A 64 -7.46 7.62 -13.80
N GLN A 65 -6.54 8.22 -14.55
CA GLN A 65 -6.22 7.78 -15.90
C GLN A 65 -5.43 6.47 -15.93
N HIS A 66 -4.86 6.06 -14.78
CA HIS A 66 -3.96 4.92 -14.69
C HIS A 66 -4.49 3.76 -13.85
N THR A 67 -5.61 3.94 -13.13
CA THR A 67 -6.13 2.90 -12.26
C THR A 67 -7.64 3.07 -12.02
N ASP A 68 -8.32 1.94 -11.84
CA ASP A 68 -9.76 1.88 -11.50
C ASP A 68 -10.01 1.81 -9.99
N ILE A 69 -8.97 1.89 -9.17
CA ILE A 69 -9.10 1.85 -7.71
C ILE A 69 -9.84 3.10 -7.23
N ASN A 70 -10.69 2.94 -6.22
CA ASN A 70 -11.44 4.06 -5.64
C ASN A 70 -10.53 5.08 -4.99
N PHE A 71 -10.87 6.36 -5.14
CA PHE A 71 -10.12 7.48 -4.56
C PHE A 71 -10.95 8.18 -3.50
N TYR A 72 -10.32 8.46 -2.37
CA TYR A 72 -10.84 9.31 -1.31
C TYR A 72 -10.01 10.58 -1.31
N ASN A 73 -10.56 11.63 -1.89
CA ASN A 73 -9.85 12.88 -2.16
C ASN A 73 -9.93 13.82 -0.98
N TRP A 74 -8.88 14.62 -0.81
CA TRP A 74 -8.87 15.67 0.19
C TRP A 74 -8.20 16.92 -0.38
N THR A 75 -8.50 18.09 0.22
CA THR A 75 -7.94 19.38 -0.17
C THR A 75 -7.16 19.98 0.99
N ASP A 76 -6.29 20.95 0.71
CA ASP A 76 -5.55 21.65 1.76
C ASP A 76 -6.51 22.32 2.76
N ALA A 77 -7.66 22.78 2.32
CA ALA A 77 -8.65 23.40 3.19
C ALA A 77 -9.31 22.40 4.16
N SER A 78 -9.59 21.17 3.69
CA SER A 78 -10.27 20.15 4.50
C SER A 78 -9.30 19.31 5.32
N GLY A 79 -8.08 19.11 4.81
CA GLY A 79 -7.14 18.14 5.37
C GLY A 79 -7.56 16.69 5.10
N PRO A 80 -6.71 15.71 5.43
CA PRO A 80 -6.94 14.30 5.08
C PRO A 80 -7.76 13.51 6.09
N LEU A 81 -7.99 14.01 7.30
CA LEU A 81 -8.52 13.17 8.40
C LEU A 81 -9.93 12.65 8.14
N GLN A 82 -10.81 13.50 7.61
CA GLN A 82 -12.18 13.08 7.29
C GLN A 82 -12.20 12.06 6.16
N ALA A 83 -11.38 12.25 5.15
CA ALA A 83 -11.26 11.32 4.02
C ALA A 83 -10.75 9.95 4.49
N ILE A 84 -9.77 9.92 5.41
CA ILE A 84 -9.29 8.67 6.01
C ILE A 84 -10.40 7.97 6.79
N ASP A 85 -11.16 8.70 7.58
CA ASP A 85 -12.27 8.13 8.34
C ASP A 85 -13.29 7.46 7.41
N GLN A 86 -13.65 8.14 6.32
CA GLN A 86 -14.57 7.59 5.34
C GLN A 86 -14.00 6.36 4.64
N LEU A 87 -12.72 6.42 4.24
CA LEU A 87 -12.03 5.32 3.61
C LEU A 87 -12.01 4.09 4.53
N LEU A 88 -11.59 4.26 5.78
CA LEU A 88 -11.52 3.15 6.73
C LEU A 88 -12.90 2.59 7.05
N THR A 89 -13.92 3.44 7.11
CA THR A 89 -15.30 2.99 7.30
C THR A 89 -15.75 2.12 6.14
N ASP A 90 -15.55 2.59 4.91
CA ASP A 90 -16.00 1.89 3.70
C ASP A 90 -15.25 0.57 3.48
N LEU A 91 -13.95 0.54 3.79
CA LEU A 91 -13.14 -0.67 3.69
C LEU A 91 -13.28 -1.60 4.89
N LYS A 92 -14.00 -1.19 5.93
CA LYS A 92 -14.08 -1.89 7.22
C LYS A 92 -12.72 -2.02 7.89
N GLY A 93 -11.85 -1.03 7.66
CA GLY A 93 -10.48 -1.03 8.16
C GLY A 93 -10.36 -0.77 9.66
N PHE A 94 -11.37 -0.14 10.28
CA PHE A 94 -11.34 0.12 11.71
C PHE A 94 -11.36 -1.15 12.58
N SER A 95 -11.78 -2.28 12.03
CA SER A 95 -11.76 -3.56 12.74
C SER A 95 -10.42 -4.30 12.61
N SER A 96 -9.45 -3.72 11.94
CA SER A 96 -8.14 -4.35 11.73
C SER A 96 -7.40 -4.57 13.05
N ARG A 97 -6.90 -5.77 13.25
CA ARG A 97 -6.12 -6.14 14.45
C ARG A 97 -4.63 -6.10 14.19
N THR A 98 -4.21 -6.38 12.97
CA THR A 98 -2.81 -6.34 12.54
C THR A 98 -2.72 -5.58 11.24
N ILE A 99 -1.89 -4.55 11.23
CA ILE A 99 -1.69 -3.69 10.07
C ILE A 99 -0.22 -3.66 9.67
N VAL A 100 0.02 -3.50 8.38
CA VAL A 100 1.36 -3.30 7.82
C VAL A 100 1.47 -1.85 7.34
N ILE A 101 2.52 -1.19 7.78
CA ILE A 101 2.86 0.18 7.33
C ILE A 101 4.10 0.07 6.44
N ASP A 102 4.10 0.76 5.31
CA ASP A 102 5.23 0.81 4.40
C ASP A 102 6.49 1.27 5.13
N ASP A 103 7.60 0.57 4.93
CA ASP A 103 8.86 0.80 5.65
C ASP A 103 9.42 2.21 5.40
N THR A 104 9.13 2.79 4.24
CA THR A 104 9.64 4.11 3.84
C THR A 104 8.62 5.23 3.95
N MET A 105 7.47 4.96 4.57
CA MET A 105 6.44 5.99 4.78
C MET A 105 6.96 7.11 5.69
N ARG A 106 6.63 8.37 5.35
CA ARG A 106 6.91 9.48 6.26
C ARG A 106 6.35 9.18 7.64
N ALA A 107 7.11 9.51 8.67
CA ALA A 107 6.71 9.24 10.05
C ALA A 107 5.38 9.93 10.41
N ASP A 108 5.17 11.17 9.92
CA ASP A 108 3.92 11.89 10.17
C ASP A 108 2.72 11.25 9.47
N HIS A 109 2.89 10.70 8.27
CA HIS A 109 1.83 9.98 7.57
C HIS A 109 1.51 8.65 8.27
N ALA A 110 2.54 7.93 8.71
CA ALA A 110 2.36 6.70 9.49
C ALA A 110 1.61 6.97 10.79
N ALA A 111 1.92 8.07 11.47
CA ALA A 111 1.25 8.48 12.71
C ALA A 111 -0.24 8.72 12.48
N ILE A 112 -0.62 9.37 11.38
CA ILE A 112 -2.04 9.59 11.05
C ILE A 112 -2.80 8.27 10.99
N VAL A 113 -2.24 7.27 10.32
CA VAL A 113 -2.87 5.94 10.21
C VAL A 113 -2.94 5.25 11.56
N GLN A 114 -1.84 5.23 12.29
CA GLN A 114 -1.76 4.56 13.60
C GLN A 114 -2.66 5.21 14.64
N ASP A 115 -2.82 6.52 14.60
CA ASP A 115 -3.73 7.23 15.52
C ASP A 115 -5.19 6.83 15.29
N LYS A 116 -5.57 6.46 14.07
CA LYS A 116 -6.92 5.95 13.77
C LYS A 116 -7.11 4.49 14.17
N LEU A 117 -6.03 3.74 14.36
CA LEU A 117 -6.05 2.29 14.58
C LEU A 117 -5.22 1.93 15.82
N LEU A 118 -5.50 2.60 16.93
CA LEU A 118 -4.71 2.51 18.17
C LEU A 118 -4.58 1.11 18.74
N ASN A 119 -5.58 0.24 18.50
CA ASN A 119 -5.59 -1.12 19.04
C ASN A 119 -4.95 -2.13 18.09
N ALA A 120 -4.53 -1.71 16.91
CA ALA A 120 -3.93 -2.60 15.93
C ALA A 120 -2.44 -2.78 16.22
N LYS A 121 -1.97 -4.02 16.05
CA LYS A 121 -0.54 -4.32 16.04
C LYS A 121 0.03 -3.84 14.71
N ARG A 122 1.13 -3.07 14.75
CA ARG A 122 1.79 -2.59 13.54
C ARG A 122 2.99 -3.46 13.22
N LEU A 123 3.06 -3.94 11.97
CA LEU A 123 4.20 -4.61 11.37
C LEU A 123 4.71 -3.77 10.18
N PHE A 124 5.89 -4.08 9.70
CA PHE A 124 6.41 -3.57 8.43
C PHE A 124 6.25 -4.63 7.33
N THR A 125 6.81 -4.38 6.15
CA THR A 125 6.46 -5.16 4.94
C THR A 125 7.15 -6.52 4.81
N ALA A 126 8.10 -6.86 5.69
CA ALA A 126 8.99 -8.02 5.52
C ALA A 126 8.26 -9.34 5.28
N SER A 127 7.16 -9.59 5.98
CA SER A 127 6.42 -10.86 5.89
C SER A 127 5.34 -10.88 4.80
N THR A 128 5.09 -9.76 4.15
CA THR A 128 4.06 -9.64 3.11
C THR A 128 4.68 -9.18 1.79
N ILE A 129 4.51 -7.91 1.42
CA ILE A 129 5.01 -7.41 0.14
C ILE A 129 6.52 -7.55 0.00
N GLY A 130 7.27 -7.38 1.09
CA GLY A 130 8.71 -7.57 1.10
C GLY A 130 9.12 -8.98 0.71
N THR A 131 8.39 -9.99 1.19
CA THR A 131 8.61 -11.40 0.82
C THR A 131 8.37 -11.61 -0.69
N LEU A 132 7.30 -11.07 -1.24
CA LEU A 132 7.00 -11.21 -2.67
C LEU A 132 8.05 -10.54 -3.55
N ARG A 133 8.50 -9.36 -3.18
CA ARG A 133 9.54 -8.64 -3.93
C ARG A 133 10.88 -9.35 -3.88
N MET A 134 11.26 -9.89 -2.73
CA MET A 134 12.49 -10.66 -2.56
C MET A 134 12.46 -11.91 -3.43
N LYS A 135 11.37 -12.66 -3.41
CA LYS A 135 11.19 -13.87 -4.21
C LYS A 135 11.31 -13.56 -5.72
N LYS A 136 10.72 -12.45 -6.17
CA LYS A 136 10.81 -12.00 -7.55
C LYS A 136 12.26 -11.70 -7.93
N ASN A 137 13.01 -11.03 -7.07
CA ASN A 137 14.42 -10.71 -7.31
C ASN A 137 15.28 -11.98 -7.40
N GLU A 138 15.03 -12.99 -6.56
CA GLU A 138 15.73 -14.27 -6.59
C GLU A 138 15.46 -15.01 -7.91
N ASP A 139 14.22 -15.04 -8.37
CA ASP A 139 13.84 -15.65 -9.64
C ASP A 139 14.54 -14.95 -10.82
N GLU A 140 14.59 -13.63 -10.80
CA GLU A 140 15.28 -12.84 -11.83
C GLU A 140 16.79 -13.14 -11.85
N GLN A 141 17.42 -13.21 -10.70
CA GLN A 141 18.84 -13.55 -10.58
C GLN A 141 19.13 -14.96 -11.11
N HIS A 142 18.26 -15.91 -10.82
CA HIS A 142 18.40 -17.29 -11.31
C HIS A 142 18.36 -17.35 -12.84
N VAL A 143 17.41 -16.66 -13.45
CA VAL A 143 17.31 -16.57 -14.92
C VAL A 143 18.57 -15.95 -15.53
N LEU A 144 19.09 -14.87 -14.94
CA LEU A 144 20.31 -14.23 -15.40
C LEU A 144 21.53 -15.16 -15.34
N ARG A 145 21.64 -15.94 -14.26
CA ARG A 145 22.73 -16.92 -14.12
C ARG A 145 22.66 -18.01 -15.18
N ILE A 146 21.48 -18.52 -15.47
CA ILE A 146 21.28 -19.53 -16.51
C ILE A 146 21.69 -18.96 -17.86
N ASN A 147 21.25 -17.75 -18.20
CA ASN A 147 21.59 -17.09 -19.45
C ASN A 147 23.11 -16.87 -19.59
N ALA A 148 23.77 -16.44 -18.51
CA ALA A 148 25.22 -16.25 -18.50
C ALA A 148 25.97 -17.58 -18.74
N ASN A 149 25.51 -18.68 -18.17
CA ASN A 149 26.13 -19.99 -18.33
C ASN A 149 25.94 -20.58 -19.74
N GLN A 150 24.93 -20.15 -20.47
CA GLN A 150 24.64 -20.59 -21.83
C GLN A 150 25.40 -19.76 -22.90
N ALA A 151 25.92 -18.63 -22.50
CA ALA A 151 26.69 -17.78 -23.40
C ALA A 151 28.15 -18.25 -23.49
#